data_a247a674d9c792d86a2b3be48f6737cd
#
_entry.id   a247a674d9c792d86a2b3be48f6737cd
#
_cell.length_a   1.000
_cell.length_b   1.000
_cell.length_c   1.000
_cell.angle_alpha   90.00
_cell.angle_beta   90.00
_cell.angle_gamma   90.00
#
_symmetry.space_group_name_H-M   'P 1'
#
loop_
_entity.id
_entity.type
_entity.pdbx_description
1 polymer ?
#
loop_
_entity_poly.entity_id
_entity_poly.type
_entity_poly.pdbx_seq_one_letter_code
_entity_poly.pdbx_strand_id
1 'polypeptide(L)'
;MARNKIALIGSGQIGGTLAHLIGLKELGDVVMFDIAEGIPQGKSLDIAQSSPVDGFDAHLTGANSYEALDNAQVCIVTAGVPRKPGMSRDDLLSINLKVMEQVGAGIKKYAPDAFVKIGRAHV
;
A
#
# COMPACT_ATOMS: atom_id res chain seq x y z
N MET A 1 11.20 -10.34 -19.06
CA MET A 1 10.65 -8.99 -18.85
C MET A 1 10.39 -8.75 -17.37
N ALA A 2 10.75 -7.57 -16.91
CA ALA A 2 10.41 -7.20 -15.53
C ALA A 2 8.89 -7.04 -15.39
N ARG A 3 8.33 -7.56 -14.29
CA ARG A 3 6.93 -7.33 -13.95
C ARG A 3 6.71 -5.87 -13.53
N ASN A 4 5.50 -5.40 -13.71
CA ASN A 4 5.10 -4.11 -13.17
C ASN A 4 5.22 -4.14 -11.63
N LYS A 5 5.65 -3.04 -11.06
CA LYS A 5 5.71 -2.89 -9.61
C LYS A 5 4.54 -2.03 -9.14
N ILE A 6 3.75 -2.59 -8.24
CA ILE A 6 2.57 -1.95 -7.67
C ILE A 6 2.83 -1.69 -6.20
N ALA A 7 2.81 -0.42 -5.82
CA ALA A 7 3.00 -0.01 -4.44
C ALA A 7 1.65 0.23 -3.76
N LEU A 8 1.44 -0.43 -2.64
CA LEU A 8 0.26 -0.25 -1.80
C LEU A 8 0.66 0.56 -0.57
N ILE A 9 0.19 1.79 -0.49
CA ILE A 9 0.52 2.71 0.59
C ILE A 9 -0.61 2.66 1.62
N GLY A 10 -0.34 1.97 2.70
CA GLY A 10 -1.29 1.54 3.71
C GLY A 10 -1.47 0.03 3.69
N SER A 11 -1.12 -0.63 4.80
CA SER A 11 -1.17 -2.10 4.93
C SER A 11 -2.28 -2.55 5.88
N GLY A 12 -3.38 -1.80 5.92
CA GLY A 12 -4.58 -2.14 6.67
C GLY A 12 -5.38 -3.26 6.00
N GLN A 13 -6.67 -3.32 6.27
CA GLN A 13 -7.54 -4.36 5.70
C GLN A 13 -7.64 -4.26 4.16
N ILE A 14 -7.83 -3.06 3.66
CA ILE A 14 -7.94 -2.84 2.21
C ILE A 14 -6.61 -3.12 1.52
N GLY A 15 -5.51 -2.58 2.04
CA GLY A 15 -4.17 -2.81 1.48
C GLY A 15 -3.80 -4.29 1.43
N GLY A 16 -4.05 -5.03 2.49
CA GLY A 16 -3.81 -6.48 2.54
C GLY A 16 -4.66 -7.27 1.55
N THR A 17 -5.95 -6.93 1.44
CA THR A 17 -6.86 -7.55 0.47
C THR A 17 -6.42 -7.27 -0.97
N LEU A 18 -6.05 -6.02 -1.27
CA LEU A 18 -5.53 -5.65 -2.59
C LEU A 18 -4.26 -6.41 -2.94
N ALA A 19 -3.32 -6.53 -1.99
CA ALA A 19 -2.08 -7.27 -2.21
C ALA A 19 -2.36 -8.73 -2.59
N HIS A 20 -3.28 -9.37 -1.90
CA HIS A 20 -3.68 -10.75 -2.19
C HIS A 20 -4.31 -10.89 -3.58
N LEU A 21 -5.26 -10.00 -3.91
CA LEU A 21 -5.93 -10.01 -5.22
C LEU A 21 -4.96 -9.73 -6.38
N ILE A 22 -4.04 -8.79 -6.19
CA ILE A 22 -3.01 -8.48 -7.19
C ILE A 22 -2.10 -9.70 -7.41
N GLY A 23 -1.69 -10.35 -6.33
CA GLY A 23 -0.91 -11.58 -6.40
C GLY A 23 -1.62 -12.70 -7.13
N LEU A 24 -2.85 -13.00 -6.74
CA LEU A 24 -3.68 -14.05 -7.36
C LEU A 24 -3.89 -13.83 -8.86
N LYS A 25 -4.07 -12.57 -9.27
CA LYS A 25 -4.27 -12.20 -10.68
C LYS A 25 -2.97 -11.96 -11.43
N GLU A 26 -1.83 -12.07 -10.77
CA GLU A 26 -0.49 -11.82 -11.32
C GLU A 26 -0.37 -10.50 -12.08
N LEU A 27 -0.98 -9.43 -11.55
CA LEU A 27 -0.97 -8.12 -12.19
C LEU A 27 0.41 -7.43 -12.12
N GLY A 28 1.24 -7.84 -11.19
CA GLY A 28 2.57 -7.31 -10.97
C GLY A 28 3.15 -7.78 -9.64
N ASP A 29 4.37 -7.35 -9.37
CA ASP A 29 4.98 -7.51 -8.06
C ASP A 29 4.47 -6.42 -7.11
N VAL A 30 4.29 -6.75 -5.84
CA VAL A 30 3.67 -5.87 -4.86
C VAL A 30 4.68 -5.46 -3.80
N VAL A 31 4.76 -4.17 -3.53
CA VAL A 31 5.37 -3.66 -2.31
C VAL A 31 4.27 -3.06 -1.42
N MET A 32 4.16 -3.57 -0.20
CA MET A 32 3.26 -3.04 0.82
C MET A 32 4.04 -2.07 1.70
N PHE A 33 3.57 -0.86 1.83
CA PHE A 33 4.16 0.16 2.69
C PHE A 33 3.22 0.52 3.84
N ASP A 34 3.76 0.63 5.03
CA ASP A 34 3.08 1.22 6.18
C ASP A 34 4.11 1.81 7.15
N ILE A 35 3.70 2.79 7.95
CA ILE A 35 4.53 3.33 9.02
C ILE A 35 4.59 2.40 10.24
N ALA A 36 3.62 1.51 10.39
CA ALA A 36 3.58 0.52 11.47
C ALA A 36 4.59 -0.60 11.18
N GLU A 37 5.63 -0.67 12.00
CA GLU A 37 6.68 -1.67 11.85
C GLU A 37 6.13 -3.10 11.96
N GLY A 38 6.60 -3.97 11.10
CA GLY A 38 6.25 -5.38 11.08
C GLY A 38 4.92 -5.71 10.37
N ILE A 39 3.99 -4.78 10.28
CA ILE A 39 2.68 -5.03 9.66
C ILE A 39 2.81 -5.30 8.15
N PRO A 40 3.45 -4.44 7.35
CA PRO A 40 3.57 -4.71 5.92
C PRO A 40 4.43 -5.94 5.64
N GLN A 41 5.47 -6.17 6.41
CA GLN A 41 6.34 -7.34 6.27
C GLN A 41 5.58 -8.63 6.59
N GLY A 42 4.88 -8.66 7.72
CA GLY A 42 4.11 -9.84 8.15
C GLY A 42 3.00 -10.19 7.17
N LYS A 43 2.24 -9.21 6.70
CA LYS A 43 1.16 -9.43 5.72
C LYS A 43 1.71 -9.89 4.37
N SER A 44 2.80 -9.29 3.90
CA SER A 44 3.42 -9.70 2.64
C SER A 44 3.93 -11.13 2.70
N LEU A 45 4.54 -11.52 3.80
CA LEU A 45 5.01 -12.89 4.02
C LEU A 45 3.85 -13.88 4.08
N ASP A 46 2.80 -13.56 4.81
CA ASP A 46 1.61 -14.40 4.95
C ASP A 46 0.96 -14.67 3.58
N ILE A 47 0.78 -13.63 2.77
CA ILE A 47 0.23 -13.76 1.42
C ILE A 47 1.18 -14.55 0.51
N ALA A 48 2.48 -14.26 0.57
CA ALA A 48 3.48 -14.96 -0.24
C ALA A 48 3.50 -16.46 0.05
N GLN A 49 3.25 -16.87 1.29
CA GLN A 49 3.19 -18.29 1.68
C GLN A 49 1.98 -19.03 1.08
N SER A 50 0.96 -18.31 0.63
CA SER A 50 -0.17 -18.91 -0.08
C SER A 50 0.13 -19.23 -1.55
N SER A 51 1.20 -18.68 -2.09
CA SER A 51 1.51 -18.79 -3.53
C SER A 51 1.64 -20.23 -4.05
N PRO A 52 2.25 -21.20 -3.32
CA PRO A 52 2.32 -22.58 -3.79
C PRO A 52 0.95 -23.25 -3.88
N VAL A 53 -0.01 -22.84 -3.04
CA VAL A 53 -1.37 -23.39 -3.02
C VAL A 53 -2.24 -22.74 -4.09
N ASP A 54 -2.16 -21.42 -4.20
CA ASP A 54 -2.98 -20.61 -5.11
C ASP A 54 -2.41 -20.54 -6.53
N GLY A 55 -1.16 -20.92 -6.72
CA GLY A 55 -0.54 -21.03 -8.05
C GLY A 55 -0.12 -19.71 -8.67
N PHE A 56 0.17 -18.68 -7.88
CA PHE A 56 0.72 -17.42 -8.41
C PHE A 56 2.22 -17.28 -8.10
N ASP A 57 2.89 -16.44 -8.87
CA ASP A 57 4.34 -16.23 -8.82
C ASP A 57 4.73 -14.76 -8.61
N ALA A 58 3.78 -13.90 -8.21
CA ALA A 58 4.05 -12.52 -7.90
C ALA A 58 4.93 -12.38 -6.64
N HIS A 59 5.89 -11.48 -6.69
CA HIS A 59 6.75 -11.18 -5.53
C HIS A 59 6.07 -10.15 -4.64
N LEU A 60 5.95 -10.48 -3.34
CA LEU A 60 5.35 -9.59 -2.36
C LEU A 60 6.38 -9.24 -1.28
N THR A 61 6.55 -7.95 -1.04
CA THR A 61 7.45 -7.42 -0.01
C THR A 61 6.76 -6.39 0.85
N GLY A 62 7.22 -6.22 2.07
CA GLY A 62 6.75 -5.18 2.98
C GLY A 62 7.87 -4.24 3.37
N ALA A 63 7.55 -2.96 3.54
CA ALA A 63 8.52 -1.93 3.89
C ALA A 63 7.91 -0.84 4.78
N ASN A 64 8.78 -0.19 5.54
CA ASN A 64 8.46 0.98 6.35
C ASN A 64 9.15 2.26 5.85
N SER A 65 9.89 2.18 4.74
CA SER A 65 10.54 3.31 4.10
C SER A 65 9.96 3.59 2.72
N TYR A 66 9.78 4.86 2.39
CA TYR A 66 9.31 5.28 1.07
C TYR A 66 10.27 4.93 -0.07
N GLU A 67 11.54 4.65 0.23
CA GLU A 67 12.51 4.16 -0.77
C GLU A 67 12.03 2.90 -1.48
N ALA A 68 11.25 2.08 -0.80
CA ALA A 68 10.68 0.87 -1.38
C ALA A 68 9.71 1.14 -2.55
N LEU A 69 9.22 2.38 -2.70
CA LEU A 69 8.37 2.79 -3.81
C LEU A 69 9.16 3.04 -5.10
N ASP A 70 10.48 3.06 -5.03
CA ASP A 70 11.31 3.33 -6.20
C ASP A 70 10.94 2.42 -7.38
N ASN A 71 10.82 3.03 -8.56
CA ASN A 71 10.41 2.38 -9.80
C ASN A 71 8.99 1.76 -9.79
N ALA A 72 8.12 2.14 -8.87
CA ALA A 72 6.72 1.72 -8.93
C ALA A 72 6.01 2.36 -10.13
N GLN A 73 5.27 1.56 -10.89
CA GLN A 73 4.43 2.03 -12.00
C GLN A 73 3.06 2.48 -11.53
N VAL A 74 2.57 1.87 -10.44
CA VAL A 74 1.26 2.20 -9.85
C VAL A 74 1.43 2.34 -8.35
N CYS A 75 0.87 3.41 -7.79
CA CYS A 75 0.74 3.61 -6.35
C CYS A 75 -0.74 3.68 -5.98
N ILE A 76 -1.20 2.79 -5.12
CA ILE A 76 -2.56 2.81 -4.59
C ILE A 76 -2.51 3.25 -3.13
N VAL A 77 -3.15 4.38 -2.83
CA VAL A 77 -3.11 4.99 -1.50
C VAL A 77 -4.40 4.66 -0.76
N THR A 78 -4.27 3.85 0.29
CA THR A 78 -5.35 3.53 1.24
C THR A 78 -4.97 3.93 2.67
N ALA A 79 -3.87 4.67 2.81
CA ALA A 79 -3.39 5.16 4.09
C ALA A 79 -4.37 6.17 4.70
N GLY A 80 -4.44 6.20 6.01
CA GLY A 80 -5.26 7.12 6.76
C GLY A 80 -5.58 6.56 8.14
N VAL A 81 -5.87 7.46 9.06
CA VAL A 81 -6.27 7.09 10.41
C VAL A 81 -7.79 6.99 10.46
N PRO A 82 -8.36 5.88 10.98
CA PRO A 82 -9.79 5.75 11.15
C PRO A 82 -10.27 6.67 12.28
N ARG A 83 -11.53 7.06 12.19
CA ARG A 83 -12.16 7.86 13.24
C ARG A 83 -12.20 7.07 14.56
N LYS A 84 -11.72 7.68 15.62
CA LYS A 84 -11.81 7.14 16.98
C LYS A 84 -12.91 7.84 17.76
N PRO A 85 -13.49 7.18 18.78
CA PRO A 85 -14.43 7.84 19.69
C PRO A 85 -13.82 9.12 20.29
N GLY A 86 -14.59 10.20 20.34
CA GLY A 86 -14.13 11.50 20.83
C GLY A 86 -13.44 12.39 19.81
N MET A 87 -13.19 11.92 18.60
CA MET A 87 -12.66 12.75 17.53
C MET A 87 -13.76 13.49 16.76
N SER A 88 -13.57 14.79 16.57
CA SER A 88 -14.39 15.57 15.62
C SER A 88 -13.99 15.27 14.18
N ARG A 89 -14.82 15.67 13.21
CA ARG A 89 -14.48 15.60 11.78
C ARG A 89 -13.24 16.44 11.45
N ASP A 90 -13.14 17.61 12.07
CA ASP A 90 -12.01 18.51 11.83
C ASP A 90 -10.70 17.96 12.38
N ASP A 91 -10.73 17.30 13.54
CA ASP A 91 -9.58 16.59 14.08
C ASP A 91 -9.09 15.49 13.14
N LEU A 92 -10.02 14.68 12.64
CA LEU A 92 -9.73 13.61 11.70
C LEU A 92 -9.16 14.14 10.38
N LEU A 93 -9.76 15.21 9.86
CA LEU A 93 -9.29 15.87 8.63
C LEU A 93 -7.85 16.37 8.80
N SER A 94 -7.55 17.05 9.92
CA SER A 94 -6.21 17.57 10.18
C SER A 94 -5.15 16.47 10.26
N ILE A 95 -5.47 15.36 10.91
CA ILE A 95 -4.57 14.21 11.02
C ILE A 95 -4.32 13.57 9.64
N ASN A 96 -5.39 13.31 8.90
CA ASN A 96 -5.29 12.66 7.59
C ASN A 96 -4.66 13.58 6.53
N LEU A 97 -4.82 14.89 6.65
CA LEU A 97 -4.11 15.84 5.78
C LEU A 97 -2.59 15.70 5.93
N LYS A 98 -2.10 15.62 7.16
CA LYS A 98 -0.66 15.39 7.42
C LYS A 98 -0.18 14.06 6.84
N VAL A 99 -0.98 13.01 6.97
CA VAL A 99 -0.67 11.70 6.37
C VAL A 99 -0.56 11.83 4.86
N MET A 100 -1.50 12.51 4.21
CA MET A 100 -1.49 12.70 2.75
C MET A 100 -0.33 13.58 2.29
N GLU A 101 0.07 14.59 3.05
CA GLU A 101 1.26 15.39 2.75
C GLU A 101 2.53 14.53 2.75
N GLN A 102 2.70 13.67 3.73
CA GLN A 102 3.84 12.75 3.79
C GLN A 102 3.83 11.72 2.66
N VAL A 103 2.68 11.13 2.39
CA VAL A 103 2.50 10.17 1.29
C VAL A 103 2.79 10.83 -0.05
N GLY A 104 2.24 12.00 -0.30
CA GLY A 104 2.47 12.76 -1.52
C GLY A 104 3.95 13.10 -1.73
N ALA A 105 4.63 13.54 -0.67
CA ALA A 105 6.07 13.82 -0.71
C ALA A 105 6.89 12.55 -1.01
N GLY A 106 6.54 11.42 -0.40
CA GLY A 106 7.20 10.14 -0.65
C GLY A 106 7.04 9.66 -2.09
N ILE A 107 5.83 9.70 -2.62
CA ILE A 107 5.56 9.33 -4.02
C ILE A 107 6.32 10.25 -4.99
N LYS A 108 6.26 11.56 -4.76
CA LYS A 108 6.96 12.55 -5.59
C LYS A 108 8.46 12.29 -5.64
N LYS A 109 9.06 11.91 -4.51
CA LYS A 109 10.50 11.68 -4.41
C LYS A 109 10.94 10.35 -5.06
N TYR A 110 10.21 9.26 -4.83
CA TYR A 110 10.66 7.92 -5.18
C TYR A 110 9.93 7.29 -6.37
N ALA A 111 8.71 7.72 -6.67
CA ALA A 111 7.92 7.21 -7.77
C ALA A 111 7.19 8.33 -8.53
N PRO A 112 7.93 9.35 -9.04
CA PRO A 112 7.31 10.54 -9.64
C PRO A 112 6.50 10.25 -10.91
N ASP A 113 6.81 9.17 -11.61
CA ASP A 113 6.14 8.79 -12.86
C ASP A 113 5.03 7.75 -12.66
N ALA A 114 4.77 7.35 -11.41
CA ALA A 114 3.74 6.36 -11.11
C ALA A 114 2.34 6.89 -11.37
N PHE A 115 1.46 6.02 -11.87
CA PHE A 115 0.04 6.28 -11.84
C PHE A 115 -0.45 6.17 -10.39
N VAL A 116 -1.08 7.22 -9.88
CA VAL A 116 -1.53 7.28 -8.48
C VAL A 116 -3.05 7.19 -8.40
N LYS A 117 -3.51 6.18 -7.68
CA LYS A 117 -4.92 6.02 -7.32
C LYS A 117 -5.08 6.30 -5.83
N ILE A 118 -5.89 7.32 -5.50
CA ILE A 118 -6.14 7.73 -4.12
C ILE A 118 -7.58 7.43 -3.76
N GLY A 119 -7.76 6.90 -2.56
CA GLY A 119 -9.06 6.67 -2.00
C GLY A 119 -9.64 5.30 -2.34
N ARG A 120 -10.79 5.09 -1.80
CA ARG A 120 -11.59 3.87 -1.92
C ARG A 120 -12.99 4.21 -2.40
N ALA A 121 -13.77 3.20 -2.76
CA ALA A 121 -15.14 3.40 -3.18
C ALA A 121 -15.92 4.25 -2.17
N HIS A 122 -16.62 5.22 -2.68
CA HIS A 122 -17.61 5.95 -1.90
C HIS A 122 -18.80 5.05 -1.60
N VAL A 123 -19.17 5.04 -0.36
CA VAL A 123 -20.43 4.40 0.07
C VAL A 123 -21.42 5.51 0.39
#